data_d4e1a98c0193a3b3709cfdbe9cda8148
#
_entry.id   d4e1a98c0193a3b3709cfdbe9cda8148
#
_cell.length_a   1.000
_cell.length_b   1.000
_cell.length_c   1.000
_cell.angle_alpha   90.00
_cell.angle_beta   90.00
_cell.angle_gamma   90.00
#
_symmetry.space_group_name_H-M   'P 1'
#
loop_
_entity.id
_entity.type
_entity.pdbx_description
1 polymer ?
#
loop_
_entity_poly.entity_id
_entity_poly.type
_entity_poly.pdbx_seq_one_letter_code
_entity_poly.pdbx_strand_id
1 'polypeptide(L)'
;MLKNVWRRKSTATYVKLQDAYVAETGTGIGGWDKIGYAMPTSSNFKYSGYTANESVELTSGKDDAWVAHNNGALNDCVVGDNWKINVEGNSAKGGSAKYVLPKPADGCEVLTPNFCKIASDGDCDSN
;
A
#
# COMPACT_ATOMS: atom_id res chain seq x y z
N MET A 1 12.45 14.16 2.26
CA MET A 1 12.02 14.60 3.59
C MET A 1 10.55 14.75 3.69
N LEU A 2 9.97 15.85 3.19
CA LEU A 2 8.52 16.01 3.25
C LEU A 2 7.80 14.90 2.52
N LYS A 3 8.33 14.49 1.37
CA LYS A 3 7.72 13.42 0.59
C LYS A 3 7.69 12.12 1.34
N ASN A 4 8.75 11.85 2.07
CA ASN A 4 8.85 10.67 2.90
C ASN A 4 7.78 10.66 3.99
N VAL A 5 7.62 11.80 4.64
CA VAL A 5 6.69 11.93 5.76
C VAL A 5 5.26 11.70 5.31
N TRP A 6 4.83 12.36 4.22
CA TRP A 6 3.45 12.20 3.80
C TRP A 6 3.17 10.79 3.27
N ARG A 7 4.13 10.20 2.59
CA ARG A 7 3.94 8.86 2.05
C ARG A 7 3.77 7.84 3.16
N ARG A 8 4.58 7.96 4.19
CA ARG A 8 4.48 7.09 5.35
C ARG A 8 3.12 7.26 6.04
N LYS A 9 2.67 8.51 6.17
CA LYS A 9 1.39 8.81 6.80
C LYS A 9 0.23 8.23 5.98
N SER A 10 0.26 8.38 4.66
CA SER A 10 -0.81 7.88 3.79
C SER A 10 -0.90 6.36 3.84
N THR A 11 0.25 5.69 3.78
CA THR A 11 0.25 4.23 3.77
C THR A 11 -0.13 3.68 5.14
N ALA A 12 0.30 4.33 6.22
CA ALA A 12 -0.07 3.90 7.56
C ALA A 12 -1.58 3.99 7.76
N THR A 13 -2.20 5.05 7.26
CA THR A 13 -3.64 5.21 7.33
C THR A 13 -4.36 4.12 6.54
N TYR A 14 -3.86 3.83 5.34
CA TYR A 14 -4.45 2.77 4.52
C TYR A 14 -4.39 1.43 5.25
N VAL A 15 -3.23 1.07 5.79
CA VAL A 15 -3.06 -0.20 6.48
C VAL A 15 -3.98 -0.29 7.69
N LYS A 16 -4.08 0.79 8.46
CA LYS A 16 -4.92 0.80 9.65
C LYS A 16 -6.39 0.58 9.29
N LEU A 17 -6.88 1.25 8.26
CA LEU A 17 -8.27 1.11 7.84
C LEU A 17 -8.54 -0.27 7.26
N GLN A 18 -7.60 -0.81 6.48
CA GLN A 18 -7.76 -2.14 5.93
C GLN A 18 -7.74 -3.19 7.03
N ASP A 19 -6.85 -3.06 8.01
CA ASP A 19 -6.81 -3.98 9.14
C ASP A 19 -8.13 -4.00 9.90
N ALA A 20 -8.72 -2.83 10.12
CA ALA A 20 -9.99 -2.74 10.80
C ALA A 20 -11.09 -3.42 10.00
N TYR A 21 -11.10 -3.23 8.69
CA TYR A 21 -12.10 -3.85 7.83
C TYR A 21 -11.96 -5.37 7.80
N VAL A 22 -10.72 -5.86 7.66
CA VAL A 22 -10.47 -7.30 7.66
C VAL A 22 -10.87 -7.92 8.98
N ALA A 23 -10.56 -7.25 10.09
CA ALA A 23 -10.93 -7.76 11.41
C ALA A 23 -12.45 -7.81 11.58
N GLU A 24 -13.15 -6.82 11.04
CA GLU A 24 -14.60 -6.74 11.17
C GLU A 24 -15.30 -7.81 10.33
N THR A 25 -14.84 -8.02 9.09
CA THR A 25 -15.47 -9.01 8.21
C THR A 25 -14.95 -10.42 8.45
N GLY A 26 -13.71 -10.54 8.85
CA GLY A 26 -13.05 -11.83 9.04
C GLY A 26 -12.62 -12.50 7.75
N THR A 27 -13.13 -12.07 6.60
CA THR A 27 -12.94 -12.79 5.35
C THR A 27 -12.67 -11.91 4.14
N GLY A 28 -12.71 -10.58 4.28
CA GLY A 28 -12.68 -9.72 3.10
C GLY A 28 -11.62 -8.64 3.13
N ILE A 29 -11.11 -8.31 1.95
CA ILE A 29 -10.24 -7.15 1.72
C ILE A 29 -11.11 -6.11 1.04
N GLY A 30 -11.25 -4.93 1.63
CA GLY A 30 -12.10 -3.90 1.07
C GLY A 30 -11.36 -2.91 0.19
N GLY A 31 -12.05 -2.40 -0.83
CA GLY A 31 -11.52 -1.31 -1.63
C GLY A 31 -11.51 -0.02 -0.81
N TRP A 32 -10.85 1.00 -1.33
CA TRP A 32 -10.68 2.26 -0.58
C TRP A 32 -12.01 2.84 -0.11
N ASP A 33 -13.00 2.90 -1.00
CA ASP A 33 -14.32 3.41 -0.62
C ASP A 33 -14.97 2.57 0.49
N LYS A 34 -14.75 1.26 0.42
CA LYS A 34 -15.37 0.34 1.36
C LYS A 34 -14.78 0.50 2.75
N ILE A 35 -13.48 0.75 2.84
CA ILE A 35 -12.81 0.86 4.14
C ILE A 35 -12.77 2.29 4.65
N GLY A 36 -13.26 3.25 3.85
CA GLY A 36 -13.28 4.65 4.26
C GLY A 36 -11.96 5.37 4.06
N TYR A 37 -11.13 4.89 3.17
CA TYR A 37 -9.84 5.51 2.89
C TYR A 37 -10.00 6.57 1.80
N ALA A 38 -9.62 7.80 2.10
CA ALA A 38 -9.70 8.89 1.13
C ALA A 38 -8.41 8.97 0.36
N MET A 39 -8.52 9.08 -0.98
CA MET A 39 -7.35 9.20 -1.83
C MET A 39 -6.55 10.44 -1.43
N PRO A 40 -5.25 10.29 -1.17
CA PRO A 40 -4.42 11.46 -0.88
C PRO A 40 -4.31 12.35 -2.11
N THR A 41 -4.05 13.62 -1.89
CA THR A 41 -3.85 14.57 -2.99
C THR A 41 -2.42 15.06 -2.96
N SER A 42 -1.81 15.19 -4.14
CA SER A 42 -0.45 15.67 -4.25
C SER A 42 -0.21 16.11 -5.69
N SER A 43 0.57 17.17 -5.87
CA SER A 43 0.95 17.60 -7.21
C SER A 43 2.08 16.73 -7.78
N ASN A 44 2.79 16.02 -6.92
CA ASN A 44 3.95 15.22 -7.33
C ASN A 44 3.64 13.74 -7.53
N PHE A 45 2.51 13.27 -7.02
CA PHE A 45 2.17 11.86 -7.06
C PHE A 45 0.73 11.65 -7.45
N LYS A 46 0.49 10.56 -8.15
CA LYS A 46 -0.85 10.10 -8.48
C LYS A 46 -1.06 8.77 -7.77
N TYR A 47 -2.25 8.59 -7.19
CA TYR A 47 -2.56 7.39 -6.42
C TYR A 47 -3.62 6.58 -7.12
N SER A 48 -3.48 5.26 -7.03
CA SER A 48 -4.43 4.33 -7.62
C SER A 48 -4.42 3.05 -6.81
N GLY A 49 -5.23 2.10 -7.26
CA GLY A 49 -5.29 0.83 -6.60
C GLY A 49 -6.71 0.30 -6.57
N TYR A 50 -7.01 -0.48 -5.55
CA TYR A 50 -8.35 -1.05 -5.38
C TYR A 50 -9.24 -0.02 -4.70
N THR A 51 -9.78 0.89 -5.51
CA THR A 51 -10.51 2.04 -5.00
C THR A 51 -12.02 1.82 -4.85
N ALA A 52 -12.54 0.71 -5.35
CA ALA A 52 -13.98 0.48 -5.46
C ALA A 52 -14.64 0.30 -4.09
N ASN A 53 -15.96 0.50 -4.05
CA ASN A 53 -16.75 0.26 -2.87
C ASN A 53 -17.24 -1.18 -2.87
N GLU A 54 -16.29 -2.09 -2.79
CA GLU A 54 -16.56 -3.53 -2.83
C GLU A 54 -15.42 -4.24 -2.08
N SER A 55 -15.53 -5.56 -1.97
CA SER A 55 -14.48 -6.34 -1.33
C SER A 55 -14.21 -7.60 -2.10
N VAL A 56 -13.00 -8.16 -1.93
CA VAL A 56 -12.63 -9.47 -2.46
C VAL A 56 -12.29 -10.36 -1.29
N GLU A 57 -12.25 -11.66 -1.52
CA GLU A 57 -11.96 -12.58 -0.44
C GLU A 57 -10.51 -12.50 -0.01
N LEU A 58 -10.31 -12.52 1.29
CA LEU A 58 -8.99 -12.44 1.89
C LEU A 58 -8.07 -13.56 1.37
N THR A 59 -8.64 -14.76 1.18
CA THR A 59 -7.88 -15.90 0.71
C THR A 59 -7.37 -15.74 -0.72
N SER A 60 -8.08 -14.94 -1.51
CA SER A 60 -7.66 -14.66 -2.89
C SER A 60 -6.59 -13.59 -2.97
N GLY A 61 -6.58 -12.67 -2.01
CA GLY A 61 -5.66 -11.56 -2.01
C GLY A 61 -6.03 -10.50 -3.02
N LYS A 62 -5.32 -9.38 -2.96
CA LYS A 62 -5.51 -8.28 -3.91
C LYS A 62 -4.16 -7.63 -4.21
N ASP A 63 -3.71 -7.80 -5.45
CA ASP A 63 -2.47 -7.16 -5.89
C ASP A 63 -2.73 -5.69 -6.20
N ASP A 64 -1.70 -4.87 -6.00
CA ASP A 64 -1.76 -3.44 -6.31
C ASP A 64 -2.96 -2.78 -5.63
N ALA A 65 -3.20 -3.15 -4.37
CA ALA A 65 -4.31 -2.57 -3.62
C ALA A 65 -4.08 -1.08 -3.36
N TRP A 66 -2.83 -0.67 -3.30
CA TRP A 66 -2.44 0.74 -3.16
C TRP A 66 -1.20 0.97 -4.00
N VAL A 67 -1.21 2.02 -4.80
CA VAL A 67 -0.10 2.35 -5.71
C VAL A 67 0.14 3.84 -5.68
N ALA A 68 1.41 4.24 -5.63
CA ALA A 68 1.81 5.63 -5.80
C ALA A 68 2.69 5.74 -7.04
N HIS A 69 2.36 6.70 -7.87
CA HIS A 69 3.03 6.96 -9.15
C HIS A 69 3.60 8.37 -9.09
N ASN A 70 4.90 8.51 -9.27
CA ASN A 70 5.50 9.85 -9.30
C ASN A 70 5.26 10.47 -10.67
N ASN A 71 4.69 11.69 -10.67
CA ASN A 71 4.33 12.37 -11.92
C ASN A 71 5.54 12.89 -12.69
N GLY A 72 6.66 13.02 -12.02
CA GLY A 72 7.90 13.44 -12.65
C GLY A 72 9.07 12.71 -12.02
N ALA A 73 10.19 12.68 -12.72
CA ALA A 73 11.40 12.05 -12.19
C ALA A 73 11.84 12.79 -10.92
N LEU A 74 12.29 12.04 -9.94
CA LEU A 74 12.77 12.58 -8.66
C LEU A 74 14.20 12.08 -8.47
N ASN A 75 15.16 12.89 -8.84
CA ASN A 75 16.57 12.47 -8.85
C ASN A 75 16.70 11.22 -9.72
N ASP A 76 17.15 10.13 -9.15
CA ASP A 76 17.33 8.88 -9.89
C ASP A 76 16.06 8.05 -9.98
N CYS A 77 14.95 8.54 -9.41
CA CYS A 77 13.69 7.83 -9.44
C CYS A 77 12.90 8.25 -10.68
N VAL A 78 12.83 7.36 -11.66
CA VAL A 78 12.12 7.66 -12.90
C VAL A 78 10.61 7.60 -12.67
N VAL A 79 9.86 8.22 -13.59
CA VAL A 79 8.40 8.19 -13.54
C VAL A 79 7.89 6.75 -13.62
N GLY A 80 6.94 6.40 -12.77
CA GLY A 80 6.33 5.08 -12.80
C GLY A 80 5.59 4.75 -11.53
N ASP A 81 4.94 3.60 -11.52
CA ASP A 81 4.22 3.06 -10.36
C ASP A 81 5.24 2.41 -9.42
N ASN A 82 5.98 3.24 -8.71
CA ASN A 82 7.16 2.78 -8.00
C ASN A 82 6.89 2.30 -6.58
N TRP A 83 5.72 2.60 -6.02
CA TRP A 83 5.37 2.18 -4.66
C TRP A 83 4.05 1.44 -4.70
N LYS A 84 4.02 0.21 -4.20
CA LYS A 84 2.83 -0.64 -4.26
C LYS A 84 2.63 -1.39 -2.95
N ILE A 85 1.38 -1.66 -2.63
CA ILE A 85 1.02 -2.52 -1.50
C ILE A 85 0.09 -3.60 -2.03
N ASN A 86 0.48 -4.86 -1.83
CA ASN A 86 -0.36 -6.01 -2.12
C ASN A 86 -0.90 -6.52 -0.79
N VAL A 87 -2.15 -6.96 -0.76
CA VAL A 87 -2.78 -7.46 0.47
C VAL A 87 -3.15 -8.90 0.26
N GLU A 88 -2.83 -9.75 1.23
CA GLU A 88 -3.21 -11.15 1.17
C GLU A 88 -3.58 -11.64 2.56
N GLY A 89 -4.17 -12.84 2.61
CA GLY A 89 -4.52 -13.43 3.89
C GLY A 89 -3.29 -13.98 4.58
N ASN A 90 -3.22 -13.78 5.88
CA ASN A 90 -2.13 -14.29 6.69
C ASN A 90 -2.62 -15.55 7.42
N SER A 91 -2.35 -16.71 6.84
CA SER A 91 -2.82 -17.98 7.39
C SER A 91 -2.23 -18.27 8.77
N ALA A 92 -1.06 -17.72 9.06
CA ALA A 92 -0.43 -17.92 10.37
C ALA A 92 -1.18 -17.20 11.48
N LYS A 93 -1.96 -16.16 11.12
CA LYS A 93 -2.70 -15.37 12.09
C LYS A 93 -4.20 -15.43 11.87
N GLY A 94 -4.66 -16.42 11.16
CA GLY A 94 -6.07 -16.73 10.96
C GLY A 94 -6.99 -15.52 10.79
N GLY A 95 -7.25 -15.14 9.55
CA GLY A 95 -8.22 -14.08 9.29
C GLY A 95 -7.67 -12.67 9.37
N SER A 96 -6.37 -12.50 9.44
CA SER A 96 -5.76 -11.16 9.39
C SER A 96 -5.14 -10.91 8.03
N ALA A 97 -4.86 -9.63 7.74
CA ALA A 97 -4.23 -9.24 6.48
C ALA A 97 -2.73 -9.27 6.60
N LYS A 98 -2.07 -9.61 5.51
CA LYS A 98 -0.63 -9.51 5.37
C LYS A 98 -0.34 -8.56 4.22
N TYR A 99 0.55 -7.62 4.44
CA TYR A 99 0.89 -6.61 3.44
C TYR A 99 2.24 -6.94 2.84
N VAL A 100 2.27 -7.09 1.52
CA VAL A 100 3.47 -7.42 0.80
C VAL A 100 3.79 -6.23 -0.08
N LEU A 101 4.98 -5.65 0.11
CA LEU A 101 5.40 -4.47 -0.61
C LEU A 101 6.57 -4.84 -1.52
N PRO A 102 6.37 -4.78 -2.85
CA PRO A 102 7.50 -4.95 -3.74
C PRO A 102 8.52 -3.84 -3.49
N LYS A 103 9.78 -4.17 -3.59
CA LYS A 103 10.84 -3.19 -3.39
C LYS A 103 10.73 -2.11 -4.47
N PRO A 104 10.71 -0.82 -4.10
CA PRO A 104 10.70 0.24 -5.10
C PRO A 104 11.95 0.18 -5.98
N ALA A 105 11.87 0.79 -7.16
CA ALA A 105 13.02 0.85 -8.06
C ALA A 105 14.21 1.50 -7.34
N ASP A 106 15.42 1.18 -7.77
CA ASP A 106 16.64 1.56 -7.06
C ASP A 106 16.69 3.04 -6.69
N GLY A 107 16.45 3.92 -7.63
CA GLY A 107 16.50 5.35 -7.34
C GLY A 107 15.34 5.83 -6.50
N CYS A 108 14.26 5.06 -6.43
CA CYS A 108 13.07 5.43 -5.68
C CYS A 108 13.15 4.99 -4.23
N GLU A 109 13.82 3.90 -3.98
CA GLU A 109 13.92 3.33 -2.63
C GLU A 109 14.55 4.33 -1.66
N VAL A 110 15.58 5.04 -2.10
CA VAL A 110 16.28 5.98 -1.23
C VAL A 110 15.43 7.18 -0.85
N LEU A 111 14.36 7.46 -1.59
CA LEU A 111 13.46 8.56 -1.26
C LEU A 111 12.53 8.20 -0.11
N THR A 112 12.31 6.91 0.10
CA THR A 112 11.35 6.45 1.12
C THR A 112 11.94 5.27 1.89
N PRO A 113 13.00 5.52 2.68
CA PRO A 113 13.69 4.40 3.34
C PRO A 113 12.81 3.63 4.33
N ASN A 114 11.73 4.24 4.82
CA ASN A 114 10.84 3.58 5.77
C ASN A 114 9.60 2.96 5.15
N PHE A 115 9.47 3.04 3.82
CA PHE A 115 8.28 2.49 3.16
C PHE A 115 8.14 1.00 3.42
N CYS A 116 9.23 0.26 3.33
CA CYS A 116 9.18 -1.19 3.49
C CYS A 116 8.87 -1.63 4.92
N LYS A 117 9.01 -0.72 5.88
CA LYS A 117 8.67 -1.04 7.27
C LYS A 117 7.18 -1.21 7.50
N ILE A 118 6.36 -0.85 6.52
CA ILE A 118 4.91 -1.03 6.59
C ILE A 118 4.53 -2.49 6.36
N ALA A 119 5.37 -3.22 5.63
CA ALA A 119 5.12 -4.64 5.36
C ALA A 119 5.03 -5.43 6.66
N SER A 120 4.29 -6.51 6.63
CA SER A 120 4.04 -7.33 7.81
C SER A 120 5.33 -7.85 8.44
N ASP A 121 6.35 -8.10 7.65
CA ASP A 121 7.65 -8.58 8.14
C ASP A 121 8.67 -7.44 8.29
N GLY A 122 8.27 -6.21 7.98
CA GLY A 122 9.11 -5.05 8.13
C GLY A 122 10.05 -4.78 6.97
N ASP A 123 9.98 -5.58 5.91
CA ASP A 123 10.85 -5.45 4.74
C ASP A 123 10.06 -5.61 3.46
N CYS A 124 10.54 -4.99 2.38
CA CYS A 124 9.97 -5.19 1.07
C CYS A 124 10.44 -6.53 0.49
N ASP A 125 9.59 -7.10 -0.38
CA ASP A 125 10.00 -8.26 -1.15
C ASP A 125 11.12 -7.83 -2.09
N SER A 126 12.15 -8.64 -2.13
CA SER A 126 13.21 -8.41 -3.10
C SER A 126 12.83 -9.14 -4.38
N ASN A 127 12.66 -8.41 -5.41
CA ASN A 127 12.23 -9.08 -6.59
C ASN A 127 12.89 -8.60 -7.79
#